data_6a9b70757898a15a4a01e372c9d4b399
#
_entry.id   6a9b70757898a15a4a01e372c9d4b399
#
_cell.length_a   1.000
_cell.length_b   1.000
_cell.length_c   1.000
_cell.angle_alpha   90.00
_cell.angle_beta   90.00
_cell.angle_gamma   90.00
#
_symmetry.space_group_name_H-M   'P 1'
#
loop_
_entity.id
_entity.type
_entity.pdbx_description
1 polymer ?
#
loop_
_entity_poly.entity_id
_entity_poly.type
_entity_poly.pdbx_seq_one_letter_code
_entity_poly.pdbx_strand_id
1 'polypeptide(L)'
;MPARIVCLSPYSKKQVEDLLTGRHAVEVVTVPDPPAPEAVLRECTLAELVIGDKRHAHRLPREVLQHMTRCLLIQMPAVGYDVIDDRAAAEFGIAVANAAGYNRDAVADWTVMAMLNLIRRGSWGDRRLREGGWPKAEMMGRELGALTVGIVGLGNVGLALATRLLAFGSRVLYADVVERSFAGVERVSFGDLLELADVVCVHVPLSGETHHLIDAEALARMREGAYLINASRGPVVDEKALVAALESRHLGGAGLDVFEQEPTPMDNPLRRMENVFFSPHVGGATLEAEARVLEVVRDNLTRVLDGDEPSNVVNGVRLGARLRSFTPSPRPSPAHAGEGDR
;
A
#
# COMPACT_ATOMS: atom_id res chain seq x y z
N MET A 1 24.65 -22.30 -11.41
CA MET A 1 24.35 -21.13 -12.28
C MET A 1 23.91 -19.98 -11.40
N PRO A 2 24.09 -18.70 -11.80
CA PRO A 2 23.55 -17.58 -11.03
C PRO A 2 22.03 -17.71 -10.91
N ALA A 3 21.47 -17.28 -9.77
CA ALA A 3 20.01 -17.25 -9.59
C ALA A 3 19.42 -16.12 -10.45
N ARG A 4 18.36 -16.43 -11.21
CA ARG A 4 17.70 -15.45 -12.09
C ARG A 4 16.60 -14.71 -11.35
N ILE A 5 16.78 -13.40 -11.21
CA ILE A 5 15.85 -12.49 -10.55
C ILE A 5 15.22 -11.58 -11.60
N VAL A 6 13.89 -11.61 -11.71
CA VAL A 6 13.15 -10.72 -12.60
C VAL A 6 12.52 -9.60 -11.77
N CYS A 7 12.81 -8.36 -12.13
CA CYS A 7 12.27 -7.18 -11.47
C CYS A 7 11.19 -6.52 -12.36
N LEU A 8 9.96 -6.49 -11.85
CA LEU A 8 8.81 -5.83 -12.48
C LEU A 8 8.62 -4.39 -11.98
N SER A 9 9.19 -4.06 -10.82
CA SER A 9 9.18 -2.70 -10.26
C SER A 9 10.14 -1.77 -11.00
N PRO A 10 9.98 -0.43 -10.90
CA PRO A 10 10.81 0.54 -11.59
C PRO A 10 12.22 0.70 -10.96
N TYR A 11 12.78 -0.40 -10.47
CA TYR A 11 14.16 -0.43 -10.00
C TYR A 11 15.09 -0.75 -11.17
N SER A 12 16.19 -0.02 -11.28
CA SER A 12 17.23 -0.36 -12.24
C SER A 12 17.91 -1.68 -11.87
N LYS A 13 18.46 -2.35 -12.88
CA LYS A 13 19.27 -3.56 -12.68
C LYS A 13 20.34 -3.34 -11.60
N LYS A 14 21.06 -2.21 -11.68
CA LYS A 14 22.11 -1.86 -10.71
C LYS A 14 21.57 -1.72 -9.29
N GLN A 15 20.42 -1.08 -9.09
CA GLN A 15 19.82 -0.97 -7.75
C GLN A 15 19.52 -2.34 -7.15
N VAL A 16 18.97 -3.27 -7.94
CA VAL A 16 18.68 -4.63 -7.46
C VAL A 16 19.98 -5.41 -7.19
N GLU A 17 20.99 -5.29 -8.05
CA GLU A 17 22.31 -5.90 -7.84
C GLU A 17 23.00 -5.36 -6.59
N ASP A 18 22.91 -4.06 -6.34
CA ASP A 18 23.50 -3.40 -5.15
C ASP A 18 22.81 -3.84 -3.85
N LEU A 19 21.49 -4.13 -3.89
CA LEU A 19 20.76 -4.70 -2.75
C LEU A 19 21.29 -6.10 -2.37
N LEU A 20 21.72 -6.88 -3.36
CA LEU A 20 22.11 -8.27 -3.22
C LEU A 20 23.63 -8.48 -3.20
N THR A 21 24.37 -7.58 -2.58
CA THR A 21 25.83 -7.69 -2.37
C THR A 21 26.18 -8.83 -1.40
N GLY A 22 25.81 -10.05 -1.75
CA GLY A 22 25.94 -11.22 -0.91
C GLY A 22 26.87 -12.31 -1.48
N ARG A 23 26.74 -13.51 -0.91
CA ARG A 23 27.56 -14.70 -1.25
C ARG A 23 27.18 -15.35 -2.57
N HIS A 24 25.99 -15.01 -3.13
CA HIS A 24 25.42 -15.70 -4.29
C HIS A 24 25.61 -14.89 -5.57
N ALA A 25 25.86 -15.58 -6.66
CA ALA A 25 25.81 -14.99 -7.99
C ALA A 25 24.34 -14.85 -8.41
N VAL A 26 23.97 -13.65 -8.86
CA VAL A 26 22.62 -13.36 -9.36
C VAL A 26 22.67 -12.77 -10.77
N GLU A 27 21.67 -13.11 -11.58
CA GLU A 27 21.38 -12.50 -12.88
C GLU A 27 20.11 -11.68 -12.73
N VAL A 28 20.22 -10.35 -12.76
CA VAL A 28 19.06 -9.47 -12.65
C VAL A 28 18.58 -9.07 -14.03
N VAL A 29 17.26 -9.25 -14.27
CA VAL A 29 16.55 -8.86 -15.49
C VAL A 29 15.44 -7.88 -15.11
N THR A 30 15.37 -6.74 -15.80
CA THR A 30 14.28 -5.78 -15.65
C THR A 30 13.37 -5.85 -16.87
N VAL A 31 12.07 -5.66 -16.67
CA VAL A 31 11.08 -5.61 -17.77
C VAL A 31 10.89 -4.16 -18.22
N PRO A 32 10.58 -3.96 -19.55
CA PRO A 32 10.29 -2.62 -20.06
C PRO A 32 9.12 -1.93 -19.36
N ASP A 33 9.18 -0.62 -19.29
CA ASP A 33 8.10 0.27 -18.89
C ASP A 33 7.74 1.19 -20.08
N PRO A 34 6.51 1.22 -20.57
CA PRO A 34 5.31 0.55 -20.06
C PRO A 34 5.35 -0.98 -20.24
N PRO A 35 4.53 -1.72 -19.45
CA PRO A 35 4.54 -3.17 -19.45
C PRO A 35 4.12 -3.75 -20.80
N ALA A 36 4.93 -4.71 -21.28
CA ALA A 36 4.58 -5.56 -22.41
C ALA A 36 4.25 -6.96 -21.88
N PRO A 37 2.99 -7.43 -21.93
CA PRO A 37 2.59 -8.72 -21.37
C PRO A 37 3.45 -9.91 -21.82
N GLU A 38 3.86 -9.92 -23.12
CA GLU A 38 4.71 -10.98 -23.67
C GLU A 38 6.12 -10.93 -23.07
N ALA A 39 6.66 -9.76 -22.76
CA ALA A 39 7.95 -9.62 -22.10
C ALA A 39 7.87 -10.11 -20.66
N VAL A 40 6.78 -9.80 -19.94
CA VAL A 40 6.53 -10.31 -18.58
C VAL A 40 6.47 -11.84 -18.60
N LEU A 41 5.67 -12.43 -19.47
CA LEU A 41 5.56 -13.88 -19.60
C LEU A 41 6.91 -14.52 -19.91
N ARG A 42 7.63 -14.01 -20.93
CA ARG A 42 8.92 -14.56 -21.33
C ARG A 42 9.96 -14.55 -20.22
N GLU A 43 10.11 -13.41 -19.54
CA GLU A 43 11.13 -13.27 -18.50
C GLU A 43 10.76 -14.01 -17.22
N CYS A 44 9.48 -13.94 -16.81
CA CYS A 44 9.00 -14.64 -15.61
C CYS A 44 9.02 -16.16 -15.75
N THR A 45 8.84 -16.70 -16.96
CA THR A 45 8.97 -18.17 -17.21
C THR A 45 10.33 -18.73 -16.79
N LEU A 46 11.39 -17.91 -16.90
CA LEU A 46 12.76 -18.32 -16.55
C LEU A 46 13.18 -17.90 -15.14
N ALA A 47 12.34 -17.13 -14.43
CA ALA A 47 12.67 -16.59 -13.13
C ALA A 47 12.70 -17.65 -12.04
N GLU A 48 13.62 -17.52 -11.12
CA GLU A 48 13.66 -18.25 -9.84
C GLU A 48 13.13 -17.38 -8.70
N LEU A 49 13.38 -16.07 -8.78
CA LEU A 49 12.83 -15.07 -7.87
C LEU A 49 12.24 -13.92 -8.67
N VAL A 50 11.15 -13.34 -8.21
CA VAL A 50 10.50 -12.18 -8.84
C VAL A 50 10.32 -11.07 -7.82
N ILE A 51 10.72 -9.86 -8.18
CA ILE A 51 10.31 -8.64 -7.50
C ILE A 51 9.06 -8.13 -8.21
N GLY A 52 7.91 -8.17 -7.56
CA GLY A 52 6.63 -7.71 -8.09
C GLY A 52 6.61 -6.21 -8.39
N ASP A 53 5.57 -5.73 -9.05
CA ASP A 53 5.48 -4.30 -9.43
C ASP A 53 4.73 -3.49 -8.37
N LYS A 54 5.45 -2.64 -7.64
CA LYS A 54 4.87 -1.75 -6.62
C LYS A 54 3.86 -0.73 -7.17
N ARG A 55 3.87 -0.48 -8.49
CA ARG A 55 2.91 0.40 -9.17
C ARG A 55 1.67 -0.32 -9.65
N HIS A 56 1.62 -1.65 -9.48
CA HIS A 56 0.51 -2.51 -9.91
C HIS A 56 0.22 -2.49 -11.43
N ALA A 57 1.18 -2.05 -12.25
CA ALA A 57 1.05 -2.03 -13.71
C ALA A 57 1.28 -3.42 -14.33
N HIS A 58 2.20 -4.21 -13.79
CA HIS A 58 2.50 -5.57 -14.26
C HIS A 58 1.71 -6.59 -13.44
N ARG A 59 0.81 -7.31 -14.10
CA ARG A 59 -0.01 -8.34 -13.45
C ARG A 59 0.62 -9.72 -13.62
N LEU A 60 0.41 -10.57 -12.61
CA LEU A 60 0.80 -11.98 -12.61
C LEU A 60 -0.45 -12.85 -12.42
N PRO A 61 -1.30 -12.97 -13.46
CA PRO A 61 -2.47 -13.85 -13.44
C PRO A 61 -2.06 -15.31 -13.59
N ARG A 62 -3.01 -16.23 -13.39
CA ARG A 62 -2.81 -17.68 -13.52
C ARG A 62 -2.09 -18.09 -14.80
N GLU A 63 -2.42 -17.45 -15.92
CA GLU A 63 -1.85 -17.73 -17.25
C GLU A 63 -0.35 -17.45 -17.34
N VAL A 64 0.17 -16.53 -16.51
CA VAL A 64 1.61 -16.29 -16.38
C VAL A 64 2.22 -17.25 -15.37
N LEU A 65 1.60 -17.40 -14.20
CA LEU A 65 2.11 -18.19 -13.08
C LEU A 65 2.31 -19.68 -13.43
N GLN A 66 1.43 -20.28 -14.25
CA GLN A 66 1.54 -21.67 -14.67
C GLN A 66 2.83 -21.99 -15.45
N HIS A 67 3.47 -20.98 -16.05
CA HIS A 67 4.72 -21.10 -16.78
C HIS A 67 5.96 -20.86 -15.90
N MET A 68 5.77 -20.39 -14.67
CA MET A 68 6.86 -20.03 -13.75
C MET A 68 7.33 -21.24 -12.91
N THR A 69 7.59 -22.36 -13.56
CA THR A 69 7.85 -23.64 -12.88
C THR A 69 9.10 -23.66 -11.99
N ARG A 70 10.04 -22.74 -12.23
CA ARG A 70 11.27 -22.59 -11.42
C ARG A 70 11.12 -21.58 -10.30
N CYS A 71 10.09 -20.72 -10.35
CA CYS A 71 9.93 -19.62 -9.41
C CYS A 71 9.65 -20.14 -8.00
N LEU A 72 10.42 -19.68 -7.04
CA LEU A 72 10.26 -19.98 -5.61
C LEU A 72 9.48 -18.87 -4.91
N LEU A 73 9.85 -17.60 -5.19
CA LEU A 73 9.31 -16.45 -4.48
C LEU A 73 8.93 -15.33 -5.44
N ILE A 74 7.75 -14.78 -5.24
CA ILE A 74 7.35 -13.45 -5.71
C ILE A 74 7.35 -12.53 -4.50
N GLN A 75 8.33 -11.63 -4.40
CA GLN A 75 8.40 -10.61 -3.38
C GLN A 75 7.72 -9.33 -3.86
N MET A 76 6.58 -9.01 -3.30
CA MET A 76 5.90 -7.75 -3.57
C MET A 76 6.52 -6.62 -2.75
N PRO A 77 7.09 -5.56 -3.37
CA PRO A 77 7.63 -4.41 -2.64
C PRO A 77 6.51 -3.41 -2.30
N ALA A 78 5.41 -3.92 -1.79
CA ALA A 78 4.23 -3.20 -1.36
C ALA A 78 3.46 -4.03 -0.33
N VAL A 79 2.48 -3.42 0.35
CA VAL A 79 1.53 -4.14 1.22
C VAL A 79 0.52 -4.89 0.37
N GLY A 80 -0.06 -4.22 -0.63
CA GLY A 80 -1.02 -4.83 -1.55
C GLY A 80 -0.35 -5.72 -2.58
N TYR A 81 -1.02 -6.82 -2.93
CA TYR A 81 -0.59 -7.79 -3.93
C TYR A 81 -1.72 -8.17 -4.89
N ASP A 82 -2.71 -7.31 -5.02
CA ASP A 82 -3.96 -7.50 -5.79
C ASP A 82 -3.71 -7.75 -7.30
N VAL A 83 -2.48 -7.53 -7.76
CA VAL A 83 -2.04 -7.80 -9.14
C VAL A 83 -1.53 -9.23 -9.35
N ILE A 84 -1.46 -10.04 -8.29
CA ILE A 84 -0.98 -11.41 -8.29
C ILE A 84 -2.16 -12.33 -7.97
N ASP A 85 -2.41 -13.36 -8.78
CA ASP A 85 -3.30 -14.46 -8.41
C ASP A 85 -2.60 -15.33 -7.37
N ASP A 86 -2.72 -14.95 -6.10
CA ASP A 86 -2.04 -15.59 -4.98
C ASP A 86 -2.52 -17.02 -4.75
N ARG A 87 -3.78 -17.34 -5.10
CA ARG A 87 -4.33 -18.70 -5.04
C ARG A 87 -3.69 -19.58 -6.12
N ALA A 88 -3.61 -19.12 -7.36
CA ALA A 88 -2.91 -19.82 -8.41
C ALA A 88 -1.41 -19.99 -8.08
N ALA A 89 -0.75 -18.96 -7.54
CA ALA A 89 0.62 -19.05 -7.08
C ALA A 89 0.79 -20.16 -6.03
N ALA A 90 -0.14 -20.28 -5.08
CA ALA A 90 -0.13 -21.33 -4.07
C ALA A 90 -0.28 -22.74 -4.70
N GLU A 91 -1.19 -22.92 -5.66
CA GLU A 91 -1.34 -24.18 -6.39
C GLU A 91 -0.06 -24.62 -7.12
N PHE A 92 0.69 -23.66 -7.66
CA PHE A 92 1.98 -23.91 -8.33
C PHE A 92 3.18 -23.97 -7.36
N GLY A 93 2.94 -23.83 -6.05
CA GLY A 93 3.97 -23.87 -5.02
C GLY A 93 4.93 -22.69 -5.05
N ILE A 94 4.45 -21.51 -5.50
CA ILE A 94 5.19 -20.25 -5.52
C ILE A 94 4.79 -19.45 -4.28
N ALA A 95 5.76 -19.12 -3.42
CA ALA A 95 5.51 -18.26 -2.28
C ALA A 95 5.28 -16.81 -2.75
N VAL A 96 4.22 -16.18 -2.28
CA VAL A 96 3.99 -14.74 -2.44
C VAL A 96 4.21 -14.08 -1.10
N ALA A 97 5.18 -13.18 -1.03
CA ALA A 97 5.47 -12.39 0.16
C ALA A 97 5.26 -10.90 -0.10
N ASN A 98 4.78 -10.19 0.90
CA ASN A 98 4.59 -8.74 0.83
C ASN A 98 5.50 -7.99 1.82
N ALA A 99 5.44 -6.66 1.78
CA ALA A 99 6.18 -5.80 2.70
C ALA A 99 5.25 -5.20 3.77
N ALA A 100 4.57 -6.07 4.55
CA ALA A 100 3.62 -5.63 5.56
C ALA A 100 4.21 -4.60 6.53
N GLY A 101 3.53 -3.46 6.70
CA GLY A 101 3.87 -2.43 7.68
C GLY A 101 5.02 -1.47 7.29
N TYR A 102 5.68 -1.64 6.14
CA TYR A 102 6.81 -0.78 5.74
C TYR A 102 6.43 0.71 5.62
N ASN A 103 5.22 0.99 5.19
CA ASN A 103 4.71 2.35 4.92
C ASN A 103 3.72 2.85 5.98
N ARG A 104 3.54 2.15 7.11
CA ARG A 104 2.50 2.46 8.10
C ARG A 104 2.57 3.90 8.60
N ASP A 105 3.78 4.39 8.86
CA ASP A 105 4.00 5.75 9.37
C ASP A 105 3.72 6.79 8.28
N ALA A 106 4.15 6.56 7.04
CA ALA A 106 3.88 7.43 5.92
C ALA A 106 2.37 7.59 5.65
N VAL A 107 1.62 6.46 5.62
CA VAL A 107 0.16 6.49 5.40
C VAL A 107 -0.56 7.16 6.59
N ALA A 108 -0.11 6.92 7.81
CA ALA A 108 -0.67 7.58 8.99
C ALA A 108 -0.43 9.11 8.94
N ASP A 109 0.77 9.56 8.54
CA ASP A 109 1.08 10.98 8.37
C ASP A 109 0.24 11.61 7.27
N TRP A 110 0.09 10.92 6.13
CA TRP A 110 -0.80 11.36 5.05
C TRP A 110 -2.26 11.49 5.53
N THR A 111 -2.74 10.52 6.31
CA THR A 111 -4.11 10.52 6.85
C THR A 111 -4.33 11.73 7.77
N VAL A 112 -3.38 12.04 8.66
CA VAL A 112 -3.44 13.24 9.51
C VAL A 112 -3.41 14.51 8.68
N MET A 113 -2.55 14.59 7.66
CA MET A 113 -2.48 15.72 6.74
C MET A 113 -3.83 15.93 6.02
N ALA A 114 -4.45 14.86 5.51
CA ALA A 114 -5.75 14.93 4.84
C ALA A 114 -6.84 15.43 5.78
N MET A 115 -6.91 14.93 7.02
CA MET A 115 -7.83 15.42 8.05
C MET A 115 -7.64 16.91 8.32
N LEU A 116 -6.41 17.33 8.61
CA LEU A 116 -6.10 18.74 8.89
C LEU A 116 -6.41 19.64 7.69
N ASN A 117 -6.14 19.16 6.48
CA ASN A 117 -6.48 19.91 5.27
C ASN A 117 -7.99 20.14 5.13
N LEU A 118 -8.79 19.11 5.37
CA LEU A 118 -10.25 19.20 5.27
C LEU A 118 -10.85 20.08 6.36
N ILE A 119 -10.57 19.80 7.64
CA ILE A 119 -11.16 20.52 8.76
C ILE A 119 -10.71 22.00 8.85
N ARG A 120 -9.57 22.36 8.23
CA ARG A 120 -9.03 23.71 8.17
C ARG A 120 -9.13 24.34 6.78
N ARG A 121 -9.67 23.60 5.78
CA ARG A 121 -9.81 24.03 4.38
C ARG A 121 -8.49 24.50 3.77
N GLY A 122 -7.38 23.81 4.10
CA GLY A 122 -6.03 24.28 3.78
C GLY A 122 -5.78 24.49 2.29
N SER A 123 -5.97 23.45 1.47
CA SER A 123 -5.78 23.53 0.00
C SER A 123 -6.74 24.52 -0.67
N TRP A 124 -7.97 24.61 -0.17
CA TRP A 124 -8.95 25.55 -0.68
C TRP A 124 -8.50 26.99 -0.39
N GLY A 125 -8.08 27.27 0.84
CA GLY A 125 -7.62 28.60 1.24
C GLY A 125 -6.35 29.02 0.51
N ASP A 126 -5.37 28.14 0.35
CA ASP A 126 -4.14 28.39 -0.43
C ASP A 126 -4.49 28.77 -1.87
N ARG A 127 -5.37 28.01 -2.52
CA ARG A 127 -5.81 28.30 -3.89
C ARG A 127 -6.48 29.68 -3.99
N ARG A 128 -7.43 29.98 -3.09
CA ARG A 128 -8.13 31.27 -3.08
C ARG A 128 -7.18 32.46 -2.88
N LEU A 129 -6.18 32.26 -2.02
CA LEU A 129 -5.18 33.30 -1.78
C LEU A 129 -4.31 33.56 -3.02
N ARG A 130 -3.90 32.50 -3.72
CA ARG A 130 -3.15 32.63 -5.00
C ARG A 130 -3.96 33.27 -6.11
N GLU A 131 -5.28 33.11 -6.10
CA GLU A 131 -6.23 33.77 -7.01
C GLU A 131 -6.49 35.22 -6.65
N GLY A 132 -5.84 35.78 -5.60
CA GLY A 132 -5.99 37.14 -5.13
C GLY A 132 -7.13 37.40 -4.15
N GLY A 133 -7.81 36.31 -3.67
CA GLY A 133 -8.84 36.40 -2.65
C GLY A 133 -8.29 36.56 -1.23
N TRP A 134 -9.16 36.89 -0.28
CA TRP A 134 -8.84 36.94 1.15
C TRP A 134 -9.96 36.32 1.99
N PRO A 135 -10.13 34.99 1.93
CA PRO A 135 -11.31 34.29 2.47
C PRO A 135 -11.23 34.02 3.99
N LYS A 136 -10.85 35.01 4.78
CA LYS A 136 -10.60 34.86 6.24
C LYS A 136 -11.82 34.35 7.00
N ALA A 137 -13.01 34.79 6.65
CA ALA A 137 -14.24 34.36 7.34
C ALA A 137 -14.64 32.93 6.99
N GLU A 138 -14.44 32.52 5.74
CA GLU A 138 -14.80 31.18 5.22
C GLU A 138 -13.83 30.10 5.67
N MET A 139 -12.67 30.47 6.21
CA MET A 139 -11.65 29.53 6.68
C MET A 139 -11.75 29.18 8.16
N MET A 140 -12.86 29.54 8.83
CA MET A 140 -13.08 29.08 10.20
C MET A 140 -13.25 27.56 10.20
N GLY A 141 -12.31 26.87 10.84
CA GLY A 141 -12.28 25.39 10.90
C GLY A 141 -12.39 24.86 12.33
N ARG A 142 -12.10 23.58 12.49
CA ARG A 142 -12.13 22.88 13.79
C ARG A 142 -10.71 22.47 14.20
N GLU A 143 -10.51 22.23 15.49
CA GLU A 143 -9.30 21.61 16.05
C GLU A 143 -9.44 20.10 16.01
N LEU A 144 -8.40 19.39 15.59
CA LEU A 144 -8.42 17.92 15.49
C LEU A 144 -8.65 17.27 16.84
N GLY A 145 -8.06 17.83 17.91
CA GLY A 145 -8.25 17.34 19.29
C GLY A 145 -9.68 17.45 19.84
N ALA A 146 -10.53 18.28 19.23
CA ALA A 146 -11.95 18.42 19.59
C ALA A 146 -12.86 17.39 18.87
N LEU A 147 -12.29 16.53 18.01
CA LEU A 147 -13.03 15.60 17.17
C LEU A 147 -12.94 14.18 17.69
N THR A 148 -14.03 13.41 17.48
CA THR A 148 -14.04 11.96 17.57
C THR A 148 -13.61 11.38 16.24
N VAL A 149 -12.53 10.60 16.20
CA VAL A 149 -12.03 9.95 15.00
C VAL A 149 -12.25 8.44 15.09
N GLY A 150 -12.96 7.89 14.12
CA GLY A 150 -13.22 6.47 13.95
C GLY A 150 -12.23 5.82 12.98
N ILE A 151 -11.56 4.76 13.40
CA ILE A 151 -10.62 3.99 12.57
C ILE A 151 -11.26 2.66 12.22
N VAL A 152 -11.55 2.45 10.93
CA VAL A 152 -12.00 1.17 10.39
C VAL A 152 -10.76 0.36 10.00
N GLY A 153 -10.44 -0.66 10.81
CA GLY A 153 -9.22 -1.45 10.70
C GLY A 153 -8.06 -0.94 11.58
N LEU A 154 -7.84 -1.56 12.75
CA LEU A 154 -6.75 -1.22 13.68
C LEU A 154 -5.50 -2.08 13.42
N GLY A 155 -5.11 -2.24 12.13
CA GLY A 155 -3.88 -2.88 11.71
C GLY A 155 -2.64 -2.00 11.90
N ASN A 156 -1.56 -2.26 11.14
CA ASN A 156 -0.31 -1.51 11.24
C ASN A 156 -0.50 0.01 11.06
N VAL A 157 -1.26 0.42 10.04
CA VAL A 157 -1.55 1.84 9.76
C VAL A 157 -2.48 2.41 10.83
N GLY A 158 -3.58 1.70 11.17
CA GLY A 158 -4.53 2.15 12.17
C GLY A 158 -3.89 2.40 13.54
N LEU A 159 -2.97 1.54 13.98
CA LEU A 159 -2.21 1.73 15.22
C LEU A 159 -1.27 2.94 15.16
N ALA A 160 -0.56 3.12 14.04
CA ALA A 160 0.30 4.28 13.84
C ALA A 160 -0.51 5.59 13.80
N LEU A 161 -1.69 5.57 13.18
CA LEU A 161 -2.63 6.69 13.17
C LEU A 161 -3.17 6.98 14.58
N ALA A 162 -3.62 5.95 15.29
CA ALA A 162 -4.14 6.10 16.66
C ALA A 162 -3.13 6.79 17.60
N THR A 163 -1.86 6.40 17.51
CA THR A 163 -0.78 7.03 18.29
C THR A 163 -0.69 8.54 18.04
N ARG A 164 -0.81 8.97 16.77
CA ARG A 164 -0.78 10.38 16.37
C ARG A 164 -2.02 11.13 16.88
N LEU A 165 -3.19 10.55 16.70
CA LEU A 165 -4.47 11.15 17.11
C LEU A 165 -4.55 11.38 18.63
N LEU A 166 -4.06 10.43 19.41
CA LEU A 166 -3.98 10.58 20.87
C LEU A 166 -3.07 11.75 21.25
N ALA A 167 -1.97 11.99 20.53
CA ALA A 167 -1.09 13.14 20.76
C ALA A 167 -1.76 14.48 20.41
N PHE A 168 -2.74 14.49 19.50
CA PHE A 168 -3.59 15.67 19.25
C PHE A 168 -4.69 15.85 20.31
N GLY A 169 -4.94 14.86 21.17
CA GLY A 169 -6.00 14.87 22.17
C GLY A 169 -7.38 14.44 21.64
N SER A 170 -7.45 13.86 20.45
CA SER A 170 -8.69 13.34 19.86
C SER A 170 -9.24 12.16 20.65
N ARG A 171 -10.56 12.02 20.73
CA ARG A 171 -11.20 10.76 21.09
C ARG A 171 -11.07 9.78 19.91
N VAL A 172 -10.48 8.61 20.14
CA VAL A 172 -10.22 7.62 19.09
C VAL A 172 -11.07 6.38 19.31
N LEU A 173 -11.92 6.07 18.33
CA LEU A 173 -12.72 4.85 18.23
C LEU A 173 -12.11 3.94 17.17
N TYR A 174 -12.31 2.61 17.31
CA TYR A 174 -12.00 1.70 16.23
C TYR A 174 -13.04 0.58 16.09
N ALA A 175 -13.20 0.11 14.85
CA ALA A 175 -13.90 -1.13 14.52
C ALA A 175 -12.95 -2.04 13.72
N ASP A 176 -12.82 -3.29 14.15
CA ASP A 176 -11.99 -4.31 13.51
C ASP A 176 -12.59 -5.69 13.79
N VAL A 177 -12.43 -6.62 12.86
CA VAL A 177 -12.79 -8.04 13.05
C VAL A 177 -11.91 -8.70 14.11
N VAL A 178 -10.68 -8.22 14.27
CA VAL A 178 -9.74 -8.66 15.31
C VAL A 178 -9.76 -7.67 16.46
N GLU A 179 -10.01 -8.20 17.68
CA GLU A 179 -9.89 -7.40 18.89
C GLU A 179 -8.43 -7.06 19.19
N ARG A 180 -8.16 -5.77 19.42
CA ARG A 180 -6.84 -5.28 19.80
C ARG A 180 -6.95 -4.35 20.98
N SER A 181 -6.11 -4.54 21.99
CA SER A 181 -6.00 -3.62 23.10
C SER A 181 -4.93 -2.57 22.82
N PHE A 182 -5.33 -1.30 22.83
CA PHE A 182 -4.42 -0.18 22.69
C PHE A 182 -4.88 0.94 23.63
N ALA A 183 -4.00 1.41 24.50
CA ALA A 183 -4.36 2.38 25.54
C ALA A 183 -4.89 3.68 24.93
N GLY A 184 -6.03 4.15 25.41
CA GLY A 184 -6.66 5.39 24.94
C GLY A 184 -7.50 5.24 23.66
N VAL A 185 -7.65 4.02 23.12
CA VAL A 185 -8.47 3.74 21.94
C VAL A 185 -9.64 2.82 22.31
N GLU A 186 -10.85 3.22 21.97
CA GLU A 186 -12.09 2.54 22.34
C GLU A 186 -12.59 1.64 21.20
N ARG A 187 -12.82 0.35 21.46
CA ARG A 187 -13.47 -0.54 20.50
C ARG A 187 -14.98 -0.34 20.52
N VAL A 188 -15.54 -0.19 19.34
CA VAL A 188 -16.99 -0.09 19.12
C VAL A 188 -17.44 -0.97 17.96
N SER A 189 -18.74 -1.18 17.77
CA SER A 189 -19.24 -1.79 16.55
C SER A 189 -18.99 -0.89 15.34
N PHE A 190 -18.97 -1.47 14.14
CA PHE A 190 -18.83 -0.69 12.91
C PHE A 190 -19.94 0.37 12.77
N GLY A 191 -21.19 -0.02 13.10
CA GLY A 191 -22.32 0.91 13.06
C GLY A 191 -22.20 2.05 14.04
N ASP A 192 -21.82 1.76 15.30
CA ASP A 192 -21.62 2.80 16.31
C ASP A 192 -20.45 3.75 15.95
N LEU A 193 -19.40 3.20 15.32
CA LEU A 193 -18.30 4.03 14.84
C LEU A 193 -18.78 5.07 13.82
N LEU A 194 -19.59 4.66 12.85
CA LEU A 194 -20.14 5.57 11.84
C LEU A 194 -21.00 6.69 12.47
N GLU A 195 -21.83 6.34 13.43
CA GLU A 195 -22.74 7.28 14.10
C GLU A 195 -22.03 8.23 15.07
N LEU A 196 -20.92 7.81 15.66
CA LEU A 196 -20.22 8.59 16.70
C LEU A 196 -19.06 9.44 16.16
N ALA A 197 -18.45 9.05 15.03
CA ALA A 197 -17.25 9.70 14.55
C ALA A 197 -17.54 11.00 13.77
N ASP A 198 -16.76 12.04 14.04
CA ASP A 198 -16.69 13.25 13.22
C ASP A 198 -15.82 13.03 11.97
N VAL A 199 -14.87 12.09 12.03
CA VAL A 199 -14.00 11.68 10.92
C VAL A 199 -13.90 10.17 10.93
N VAL A 200 -14.17 9.51 9.79
CA VAL A 200 -14.01 8.07 9.59
C VAL A 200 -12.81 7.83 8.69
N CYS A 201 -11.83 7.04 9.18
CA CYS A 201 -10.61 6.69 8.45
C CYS A 201 -10.62 5.20 8.10
N VAL A 202 -10.46 4.87 6.83
CA VAL A 202 -10.52 3.50 6.31
C VAL A 202 -9.10 2.96 6.12
N HIS A 203 -8.78 1.87 6.86
CA HIS A 203 -7.48 1.20 6.84
C HIS A 203 -7.60 -0.33 6.81
N VAL A 204 -8.56 -0.83 6.07
CA VAL A 204 -8.74 -2.27 5.82
C VAL A 204 -8.19 -2.66 4.44
N PRO A 205 -7.72 -3.91 4.24
CA PRO A 205 -7.37 -4.41 2.91
C PRO A 205 -8.62 -4.55 2.04
N LEU A 206 -8.44 -4.62 0.73
CA LEU A 206 -9.52 -4.99 -0.19
C LEU A 206 -9.68 -6.51 -0.20
N SER A 207 -10.87 -6.98 0.08
CA SER A 207 -11.29 -8.39 0.01
C SER A 207 -12.76 -8.47 -0.43
N GLY A 208 -13.31 -9.67 -0.57
CA GLY A 208 -14.74 -9.83 -0.85
C GLY A 208 -15.63 -9.22 0.24
N GLU A 209 -15.20 -9.26 1.49
CA GLU A 209 -15.96 -8.73 2.63
C GLU A 209 -15.80 -7.22 2.81
N THR A 210 -14.74 -6.62 2.25
CA THR A 210 -14.47 -5.18 2.39
C THR A 210 -14.74 -4.39 1.11
N HIS A 211 -15.06 -5.06 0.00
CA HIS A 211 -15.52 -4.40 -1.22
C HIS A 211 -16.83 -3.65 -0.93
N HIS A 212 -16.83 -2.34 -1.17
CA HIS A 212 -17.93 -1.44 -0.85
C HIS A 212 -18.40 -1.54 0.63
N LEU A 213 -17.47 -1.79 1.55
CA LEU A 213 -17.74 -1.76 3.00
C LEU A 213 -18.33 -0.41 3.42
N ILE A 214 -17.89 0.67 2.79
CA ILE A 214 -18.44 2.02 2.93
C ILE A 214 -19.37 2.27 1.73
N ASP A 215 -20.53 1.69 1.78
CA ASP A 215 -21.60 1.82 0.79
C ASP A 215 -22.55 3.01 1.11
N ALA A 216 -23.66 3.12 0.36
CA ALA A 216 -24.65 4.18 0.56
C ALA A 216 -25.29 4.15 1.96
N GLU A 217 -25.52 2.96 2.53
CA GLU A 217 -26.10 2.82 3.87
C GLU A 217 -25.08 3.26 4.94
N ALA A 218 -23.84 2.80 4.82
CA ALA A 218 -22.75 3.21 5.71
C ALA A 218 -22.52 4.73 5.68
N LEU A 219 -22.51 5.32 4.48
CA LEU A 219 -22.38 6.78 4.31
C LEU A 219 -23.57 7.54 4.93
N ALA A 220 -24.79 7.07 4.76
CA ALA A 220 -25.98 7.67 5.34
C ALA A 220 -26.01 7.59 6.89
N ARG A 221 -25.37 6.57 7.48
CA ARG A 221 -25.23 6.43 8.94
C ARG A 221 -24.15 7.34 9.54
N MET A 222 -23.22 7.84 8.73
CA MET A 222 -22.24 8.81 9.21
C MET A 222 -22.94 10.10 9.67
N ARG A 223 -22.35 10.79 10.62
CA ARG A 223 -22.87 12.07 11.12
C ARG A 223 -22.95 13.10 9.99
N GLU A 224 -23.99 13.91 10.00
CA GLU A 224 -24.06 15.07 9.09
C GLU A 224 -22.87 15.98 9.30
N GLY A 225 -22.20 16.36 8.22
CA GLY A 225 -20.97 17.15 8.22
C GLY A 225 -19.70 16.36 8.57
N ALA A 226 -19.77 15.05 8.77
CA ALA A 226 -18.59 14.20 9.00
C ALA A 226 -17.69 14.13 7.77
N TYR A 227 -16.44 13.70 7.98
CA TYR A 227 -15.43 13.53 6.95
C TYR A 227 -15.08 12.06 6.76
N LEU A 228 -14.88 11.63 5.51
CA LEU A 228 -14.36 10.31 5.17
C LEU A 228 -12.91 10.42 4.69
N ILE A 229 -12.01 9.57 5.21
CA ILE A 229 -10.63 9.47 4.73
C ILE A 229 -10.38 8.04 4.24
N ASN A 230 -9.97 7.90 2.98
CA ASN A 230 -9.57 6.60 2.42
C ASN A 230 -8.14 6.67 1.85
N ALA A 231 -7.23 5.98 2.52
CA ALA A 231 -5.84 5.76 2.09
C ALA A 231 -5.52 4.25 2.06
N SER A 232 -6.55 3.41 1.86
CA SER A 232 -6.41 1.95 1.80
C SER A 232 -6.52 1.43 0.35
N ARG A 233 -7.73 1.19 -0.13
CA ARG A 233 -8.04 0.82 -1.52
C ARG A 233 -9.32 1.52 -1.97
N GLY A 234 -9.36 2.01 -3.21
CA GLY A 234 -10.54 2.70 -3.77
C GLY A 234 -11.82 1.90 -3.62
N PRO A 235 -11.90 0.64 -4.09
CA PRO A 235 -13.13 -0.16 -4.05
C PRO A 235 -13.62 -0.59 -2.66
N VAL A 236 -12.97 -0.16 -1.57
CA VAL A 236 -13.52 -0.30 -0.21
C VAL A 236 -14.66 0.69 0.03
N VAL A 237 -14.69 1.78 -0.72
CA VAL A 237 -15.74 2.79 -0.72
C VAL A 237 -16.51 2.70 -2.04
N ASP A 238 -17.84 2.69 -2.01
CA ASP A 238 -18.67 2.92 -3.20
C ASP A 238 -18.50 4.38 -3.61
N GLU A 239 -17.67 4.62 -4.65
CA GLU A 239 -17.32 5.96 -5.10
C GLU A 239 -18.55 6.73 -5.60
N LYS A 240 -19.52 6.05 -6.23
CA LYS A 240 -20.75 6.66 -6.68
C LYS A 240 -21.63 7.13 -5.50
N ALA A 241 -21.74 6.31 -4.48
CA ALA A 241 -22.46 6.67 -3.26
C ALA A 241 -21.76 7.81 -2.51
N LEU A 242 -20.41 7.81 -2.47
CA LEU A 242 -19.64 8.90 -1.89
C LEU A 242 -19.88 10.23 -2.62
N VAL A 243 -19.88 10.23 -3.96
CA VAL A 243 -20.22 11.41 -4.77
C VAL A 243 -21.57 11.98 -4.34
N ALA A 244 -22.61 11.13 -4.26
CA ALA A 244 -23.94 11.57 -3.85
C ALA A 244 -23.99 12.16 -2.43
N ALA A 245 -23.27 11.55 -1.47
CA ALA A 245 -23.19 12.03 -0.09
C ALA A 245 -22.45 13.39 0.02
N LEU A 246 -21.47 13.64 -0.84
CA LEU A 246 -20.74 14.92 -0.90
C LEU A 246 -21.55 16.02 -1.59
N GLU A 247 -22.27 15.68 -2.68
CA GLU A 247 -23.14 16.61 -3.41
C GLU A 247 -24.32 17.09 -2.55
N SER A 248 -24.94 16.15 -1.82
CA SER A 248 -26.02 16.47 -0.88
C SER A 248 -25.55 17.24 0.36
N ARG A 249 -24.23 17.36 0.56
CA ARG A 249 -23.60 17.93 1.76
C ARG A 249 -23.91 17.17 3.05
N HIS A 250 -24.38 15.92 2.95
CA HIS A 250 -24.47 15.05 4.11
C HIS A 250 -23.07 14.84 4.73
N LEU A 251 -22.06 14.58 3.89
CA LEU A 251 -20.66 14.64 4.33
C LEU A 251 -20.06 16.03 4.14
N GLY A 252 -19.29 16.48 5.14
CA GLY A 252 -18.55 17.73 5.10
C GLY A 252 -17.41 17.73 4.07
N GLY A 253 -16.83 16.52 3.79
CA GLY A 253 -15.79 16.34 2.80
C GLY A 253 -15.18 14.95 2.82
N ALA A 254 -14.27 14.69 1.87
CA ALA A 254 -13.51 13.46 1.79
C ALA A 254 -12.02 13.70 1.49
N GLY A 255 -11.15 12.88 2.09
CA GLY A 255 -9.72 12.78 1.80
C GLY A 255 -9.42 11.44 1.13
N LEU A 256 -8.98 11.47 -0.12
CA LEU A 256 -8.83 10.28 -0.94
C LEU A 256 -7.41 10.20 -1.51
N ASP A 257 -6.70 9.13 -1.21
CA ASP A 257 -5.43 8.79 -1.86
C ASP A 257 -5.62 7.75 -2.95
N VAL A 258 -6.74 7.01 -2.89
CA VAL A 258 -7.07 5.87 -3.73
C VAL A 258 -8.47 6.02 -4.33
N PHE A 259 -8.69 5.40 -5.51
CA PHE A 259 -9.92 5.51 -6.28
C PHE A 259 -10.35 4.14 -6.82
N GLU A 260 -11.63 3.98 -7.17
CA GLU A 260 -12.10 2.73 -7.81
C GLU A 260 -11.41 2.48 -9.14
N GLN A 261 -11.15 3.54 -9.89
CA GLN A 261 -10.35 3.49 -11.12
C GLN A 261 -9.11 4.34 -10.97
N GLU A 262 -7.95 3.72 -11.14
CA GLU A 262 -6.65 4.37 -11.13
C GLU A 262 -5.91 4.12 -12.47
N PRO A 263 -5.47 5.16 -13.21
CA PRO A 263 -5.65 6.60 -12.95
C PRO A 263 -7.11 7.05 -13.00
N THR A 264 -7.46 8.00 -12.11
CA THR A 264 -8.81 8.57 -12.03
C THR A 264 -9.20 9.27 -13.33
N PRO A 265 -10.36 8.94 -13.97
CA PRO A 265 -10.83 9.57 -15.19
C PRO A 265 -10.95 11.10 -15.07
N MET A 266 -10.77 11.80 -16.20
CA MET A 266 -10.83 13.27 -16.23
C MET A 266 -12.21 13.83 -15.95
N ASP A 267 -13.26 13.05 -16.23
CA ASP A 267 -14.67 13.38 -16.00
C ASP A 267 -15.18 12.95 -14.63
N ASN A 268 -14.35 12.32 -13.80
CA ASN A 268 -14.72 11.93 -12.44
C ASN A 268 -15.23 13.14 -11.65
N PRO A 269 -16.48 13.10 -11.10
CA PRO A 269 -17.09 14.23 -10.40
C PRO A 269 -16.27 14.74 -9.21
N LEU A 270 -15.58 13.86 -8.49
CA LEU A 270 -14.74 14.20 -7.34
C LEU A 270 -13.70 15.28 -7.66
N ARG A 271 -13.19 15.31 -8.91
CA ARG A 271 -12.18 16.29 -9.35
C ARG A 271 -12.66 17.75 -9.30
N ARG A 272 -13.98 17.96 -9.29
CA ARG A 272 -14.61 19.31 -9.31
C ARG A 272 -15.11 19.74 -7.94
N MET A 273 -15.06 18.86 -6.94
CA MET A 273 -15.58 19.11 -5.60
C MET A 273 -14.55 19.87 -4.75
N GLU A 274 -14.94 21.02 -4.22
CA GLU A 274 -14.07 21.84 -3.36
C GLU A 274 -13.89 21.26 -1.95
N ASN A 275 -14.78 20.36 -1.54
CA ASN A 275 -14.73 19.66 -0.25
C ASN A 275 -14.02 18.29 -0.33
N VAL A 276 -13.29 18.03 -1.41
CA VAL A 276 -12.47 16.82 -1.56
C VAL A 276 -11.00 17.21 -1.61
N PHE A 277 -10.19 16.55 -0.77
CA PHE A 277 -8.74 16.54 -0.86
C PHE A 277 -8.29 15.19 -1.41
N PHE A 278 -7.46 15.19 -2.44
CA PHE A 278 -7.00 13.94 -3.05
C PHE A 278 -5.54 13.99 -3.48
N SER A 279 -4.95 12.81 -3.61
CA SER A 279 -3.59 12.59 -4.12
C SER A 279 -3.53 11.29 -4.94
N PRO A 280 -2.52 11.11 -5.80
CA PRO A 280 -2.48 10.03 -6.79
C PRO A 280 -1.82 8.76 -6.22
N HIS A 281 -2.41 8.14 -5.17
CA HIS A 281 -1.96 6.92 -4.52
C HIS A 281 -0.50 7.01 -4.03
N VAL A 282 -0.21 8.06 -3.26
CA VAL A 282 1.13 8.38 -2.74
C VAL A 282 1.21 8.44 -1.22
N GLY A 283 0.14 8.05 -0.51
CA GLY A 283 0.12 8.07 0.96
C GLY A 283 1.26 7.28 1.61
N GLY A 284 1.73 6.22 0.93
CA GLY A 284 2.90 5.45 1.36
C GLY A 284 4.24 5.90 0.79
N ALA A 285 4.29 6.92 -0.08
CA ALA A 285 5.47 7.29 -0.84
C ALA A 285 6.35 8.30 -0.09
N THR A 286 7.21 7.82 0.80
CA THR A 286 8.24 8.62 1.48
C THR A 286 9.62 7.97 1.32
N LEU A 287 10.68 8.75 1.50
CA LEU A 287 12.06 8.25 1.42
C LEU A 287 12.31 7.15 2.45
N GLU A 288 11.76 7.31 3.65
CA GLU A 288 11.90 6.35 4.74
C GLU A 288 11.13 5.05 4.47
N ALA A 289 9.93 5.14 3.89
CA ALA A 289 9.17 3.96 3.48
C ALA A 289 9.89 3.22 2.33
N GLU A 290 10.45 3.96 1.36
CA GLU A 290 11.23 3.38 0.27
C GLU A 290 12.48 2.63 0.79
N ALA A 291 13.20 3.22 1.75
CA ALA A 291 14.33 2.55 2.37
C ALA A 291 13.90 1.24 3.08
N ARG A 292 12.81 1.29 3.87
CA ARG A 292 12.30 0.11 4.57
C ARG A 292 11.81 -0.99 3.62
N VAL A 293 11.13 -0.63 2.51
CA VAL A 293 10.68 -1.66 1.56
C VAL A 293 11.83 -2.36 0.86
N LEU A 294 12.89 -1.62 0.51
CA LEU A 294 14.08 -2.21 -0.09
C LEU A 294 14.80 -3.16 0.88
N GLU A 295 14.80 -2.86 2.18
CA GLU A 295 15.30 -3.78 3.21
C GLU A 295 14.50 -5.07 3.25
N VAL A 296 13.16 -5.01 3.24
CA VAL A 296 12.30 -6.20 3.20
C VAL A 296 12.56 -7.03 1.93
N VAL A 297 12.67 -6.39 0.78
CA VAL A 297 12.98 -7.06 -0.50
C VAL A 297 14.33 -7.76 -0.40
N ARG A 298 15.38 -7.05 0.03
CA ARG A 298 16.72 -7.60 0.21
C ARG A 298 16.70 -8.82 1.13
N ASP A 299 16.09 -8.68 2.31
CA ASP A 299 16.10 -9.70 3.33
C ASP A 299 15.39 -10.98 2.85
N ASN A 300 14.23 -10.88 2.21
CA ASN A 300 13.52 -12.04 1.70
C ASN A 300 14.22 -12.72 0.52
N LEU A 301 14.76 -11.94 -0.42
CA LEU A 301 15.55 -12.52 -1.51
C LEU A 301 16.81 -13.23 -0.97
N THR A 302 17.52 -12.60 -0.03
CA THR A 302 18.71 -13.17 0.60
C THR A 302 18.39 -14.46 1.35
N ARG A 303 17.29 -14.49 2.14
CA ARG A 303 16.83 -15.70 2.84
C ARG A 303 16.64 -16.86 1.87
N VAL A 304 15.92 -16.64 0.77
CA VAL A 304 15.68 -17.72 -0.22
C VAL A 304 16.98 -18.15 -0.88
N LEU A 305 17.88 -17.22 -1.21
CA LEU A 305 19.20 -17.54 -1.77
C LEU A 305 20.08 -18.34 -0.78
N ASP A 306 19.93 -18.11 0.52
CA ASP A 306 20.63 -18.82 1.59
C ASP A 306 19.93 -20.17 1.96
N GLY A 307 18.78 -20.48 1.36
CA GLY A 307 18.03 -21.71 1.62
C GLY A 307 17.05 -21.62 2.79
N ASP A 308 16.72 -20.39 3.23
CA ASP A 308 15.78 -20.11 4.31
C ASP A 308 14.39 -19.70 3.77
N GLU A 309 13.33 -19.96 4.56
CA GLU A 309 11.97 -19.53 4.25
C GLU A 309 11.87 -18.00 4.25
N PRO A 310 11.19 -17.39 3.25
CA PRO A 310 10.90 -15.97 3.27
C PRO A 310 9.93 -15.56 4.39
N SER A 311 9.99 -14.32 4.83
CA SER A 311 9.06 -13.74 5.80
C SER A 311 7.83 -13.15 5.10
N ASN A 312 6.72 -12.95 5.86
CA ASN A 312 5.50 -12.31 5.38
C ASN A 312 4.88 -12.98 4.14
N VAL A 313 4.93 -14.31 4.08
CA VAL A 313 4.24 -15.08 3.03
C VAL A 313 2.74 -14.98 3.25
N VAL A 314 2.01 -14.47 2.24
CA VAL A 314 0.57 -14.18 2.32
C VAL A 314 -0.32 -15.32 1.79
N ASN A 315 0.20 -16.20 0.94
CA ASN A 315 -0.53 -17.30 0.35
C ASN A 315 -0.28 -18.67 1.01
N GLY A 316 0.35 -18.69 2.19
CA GLY A 316 0.56 -19.89 3.00
C GLY A 316 1.56 -20.91 2.47
N VAL A 317 2.21 -20.65 1.35
CA VAL A 317 3.18 -21.58 0.75
C VAL A 317 4.42 -21.69 1.64
N ARG A 318 4.87 -22.94 1.86
CA ARG A 318 6.16 -23.28 2.48
C ARG A 318 7.07 -23.89 1.42
N LEU A 319 8.24 -23.31 1.23
CA LEU A 319 9.16 -23.75 0.18
C LEU A 319 9.87 -25.07 0.50
N GLY A 320 10.22 -25.31 1.75
CA GLY A 320 10.65 -26.60 2.28
C GLY A 320 11.66 -27.36 1.40
N ALA A 321 11.19 -28.43 0.73
CA ALA A 321 12.03 -29.27 -0.13
C ALA A 321 12.55 -28.52 -1.37
N ARG A 322 11.81 -27.54 -1.90
CA ARG A 322 12.24 -26.75 -3.06
C ARG A 322 13.47 -25.88 -2.73
N LEU A 323 13.54 -25.31 -1.52
CA LEU A 323 14.73 -24.59 -1.05
C LEU A 323 15.96 -25.51 -0.97
N ARG A 324 15.79 -26.74 -0.46
CA ARG A 324 16.91 -27.69 -0.37
C ARG A 324 17.47 -28.11 -1.73
N SER A 325 16.64 -28.11 -2.76
CA SER A 325 17.08 -28.40 -4.14
C SER A 325 17.58 -27.17 -4.90
N PHE A 326 17.34 -25.97 -4.35
CA PHE A 326 17.78 -24.71 -4.91
C PHE A 326 19.16 -24.36 -4.39
N THR A 327 20.19 -24.46 -5.24
CA THR A 327 21.57 -24.16 -4.88
C THR A 327 22.13 -23.16 -5.91
N PRO A 328 21.98 -21.85 -5.68
CA PRO A 328 22.61 -20.87 -6.55
C PRO A 328 24.14 -20.94 -6.45
N SER A 329 24.83 -20.66 -7.54
CA SER A 329 26.28 -20.61 -7.53
C SER A 329 26.81 -19.54 -6.56
N PRO A 330 27.87 -19.82 -5.82
CA PRO A 330 28.53 -18.79 -5.03
C PRO A 330 29.07 -17.67 -5.94
N ARG A 331 29.11 -16.47 -5.40
CA ARG A 331 29.75 -15.35 -6.10
C ARG A 331 31.25 -15.64 -6.27
N PRO A 332 31.84 -15.42 -7.46
CA PRO A 332 33.29 -15.51 -7.60
C PRO A 332 33.96 -14.58 -6.58
N SER A 333 34.92 -15.08 -5.84
CA SER A 333 35.77 -14.22 -4.99
C SER A 333 36.34 -13.11 -5.85
N PRO A 334 36.42 -11.84 -5.36
CA PRO A 334 37.16 -10.81 -6.06
C PRO A 334 38.57 -11.36 -6.27
N ALA A 335 38.96 -11.56 -7.53
CA ALA A 335 40.29 -11.98 -7.85
C ALA A 335 41.26 -11.02 -7.13
N HIS A 336 42.24 -11.58 -6.40
CA HIS A 336 43.34 -10.81 -5.91
C HIS A 336 43.88 -9.99 -7.10
N ALA A 337 43.69 -8.68 -7.07
CA ALA A 337 44.35 -7.77 -8.00
C ALA A 337 45.80 -8.05 -7.82
N GLY A 338 46.43 -8.62 -8.83
CA GLY A 338 47.76 -9.20 -8.76
C GLY A 338 48.75 -8.18 -8.21
N GLU A 339 49.48 -8.61 -7.22
CA GLU A 339 50.86 -8.22 -7.09
C GLU A 339 51.58 -8.71 -8.36
N GLY A 340 51.62 -7.84 -9.36
CA GLY A 340 52.34 -7.96 -10.61
C GLY A 340 53.51 -7.00 -10.58
N ASP A 341 54.63 -7.57 -10.18
CA ASP A 341 56.01 -7.32 -10.61
C ASP A 341 56.54 -5.87 -10.69
N ARG A 342 57.57 -5.77 -9.90
CA ARG A 342 58.65 -4.77 -9.97
C ARG A 342 59.48 -4.93 -11.25
#